data_ffe7fd6d3c076ecaae9fd0e19a76440f
#
_entry.id   ffe7fd6d3c076ecaae9fd0e19a76440f
#
_cell.length_a   1.000
_cell.length_b   1.000
_cell.length_c   1.000
_cell.angle_alpha   90.00
_cell.angle_beta   90.00
_cell.angle_gamma   90.00
#
_symmetry.space_group_name_H-M   'P 1'
#
loop_
_entity.id
_entity.type
_entity.pdbx_description
1 polymer ?
#
loop_
_entity_poly.entity_id
_entity_poly.type
_entity_poly.pdbx_seq_one_letter_code
_entity_poly.pdbx_strand_id
1 'polypeptide(L)'
;MIPKILNDVTEAVRNEKIKISEGIEGEDRVASLIDEGTVIDFLLTTNLSKYITKNKAREFGDMIVLDYDGKTQYVVNIKTSIGSSDNATSKIGFLYAFTDMKLEEMPGRMNWPKFLELIKSRKADIPNKDYWFICVDKNDSSNVTIRGAKQINCWKENANPSNMLQIDWKKEKVLPPKIQTYDEAYDVIVNGILRCILKFVYNLPKEWKDKVRETL
;
A
#
# COMPACT_ATOMS: atom_id res chain seq x y z
N MET A 1 15.95 -5.34 0.58
CA MET A 1 16.65 -4.44 -0.39
C MET A 1 15.61 -4.00 -1.43
N ILE A 2 15.67 -2.74 -1.90
CA ILE A 2 14.76 -2.27 -2.95
C ILE A 2 15.26 -2.79 -4.30
N PRO A 3 14.40 -3.44 -5.11
CA PRO A 3 14.75 -3.91 -6.46
C PRO A 3 15.24 -2.78 -7.37
N LYS A 4 16.22 -3.07 -8.23
CA LYS A 4 16.82 -2.06 -9.10
C LYS A 4 15.79 -1.37 -9.99
N ILE A 5 14.91 -2.11 -10.62
CA ILE A 5 13.85 -1.55 -11.48
C ILE A 5 12.94 -0.58 -10.72
N LEU A 6 12.61 -0.86 -9.47
CA LEU A 6 11.78 0.02 -8.65
C LEU A 6 12.53 1.29 -8.21
N ASN A 7 13.84 1.21 -8.00
CA ASN A 7 14.67 2.40 -7.83
C ASN A 7 14.67 3.26 -9.10
N ASP A 8 14.87 2.66 -10.27
CA ASP A 8 14.88 3.37 -11.55
C ASP A 8 13.53 4.04 -11.84
N VAL A 9 12.41 3.37 -11.53
CA VAL A 9 11.05 3.96 -11.59
C VAL A 9 10.93 5.16 -10.64
N THR A 10 11.41 5.02 -9.40
CA THR A 10 11.37 6.10 -8.40
C THR A 10 12.22 7.30 -8.82
N GLU A 11 13.41 7.07 -9.36
CA GLU A 11 14.27 8.13 -9.88
C GLU A 11 13.66 8.84 -11.09
N ALA A 12 13.00 8.12 -12.00
CA ALA A 12 12.30 8.73 -13.12
C ALA A 12 11.22 9.72 -12.65
N VAL A 13 10.40 9.31 -11.64
CA VAL A 13 9.38 10.19 -11.05
C VAL A 13 10.01 11.40 -10.36
N ARG A 14 11.10 11.20 -9.60
CA ARG A 14 11.81 12.25 -8.88
C ARG A 14 12.40 13.32 -9.82
N ASN A 15 12.98 12.90 -10.93
CA ASN A 15 13.67 13.78 -11.86
C ASN A 15 12.70 14.63 -12.70
N GLU A 16 11.51 14.12 -13.00
CA GLU A 16 10.51 14.84 -13.78
C GLU A 16 9.84 15.98 -13.02
N LYS A 17 9.79 15.90 -11.68
CA LYS A 17 9.09 16.88 -10.85
C LYS A 17 7.64 17.07 -11.30
N ILE A 18 6.93 15.95 -11.44
CA ILE A 18 5.56 15.91 -11.96
C ILE A 18 4.68 16.94 -11.22
N LYS A 19 3.99 17.78 -11.98
CA LYS A 19 2.99 18.68 -11.38
C LYS A 19 1.83 17.86 -10.83
N ILE A 20 1.73 17.84 -9.52
CA ILE A 20 0.64 17.24 -8.77
C ILE A 20 -0.36 18.36 -8.46
N SER A 21 -1.65 18.07 -8.56
CA SER A 21 -2.68 19.07 -8.30
C SER A 21 -2.58 19.58 -6.85
N GLU A 22 -2.66 20.90 -6.68
CA GLU A 22 -2.93 21.49 -5.37
C GLU A 22 -4.31 21.00 -4.96
N GLY A 23 -4.42 20.34 -3.79
CA GLY A 23 -5.66 19.74 -3.33
C GLY A 23 -6.80 20.74 -3.32
N ILE A 24 -7.92 20.40 -3.93
CA ILE A 24 -9.16 21.17 -3.83
C ILE A 24 -9.76 20.84 -2.46
N GLU A 25 -9.99 21.83 -1.65
CA GLU A 25 -10.56 21.65 -0.31
C GLU A 25 -11.89 20.89 -0.40
N GLY A 26 -11.98 19.74 0.27
CA GLY A 26 -13.16 18.86 0.25
C GLY A 26 -13.15 17.75 -0.82
N GLU A 27 -12.22 17.73 -1.77
CA GLU A 27 -12.14 16.72 -2.84
C GLU A 27 -10.83 15.91 -2.83
N ASP A 28 -10.18 15.78 -1.70
CA ASP A 28 -8.86 15.14 -1.53
C ASP A 28 -8.73 13.77 -2.17
N ARG A 29 -9.82 12.97 -2.16
CA ARG A 29 -9.83 11.63 -2.75
C ARG A 29 -9.81 11.65 -4.27
N VAL A 30 -10.55 12.56 -4.90
CA VAL A 30 -10.61 12.68 -6.37
C VAL A 30 -9.29 13.24 -6.88
N ALA A 31 -8.77 14.28 -6.23
CA ALA A 31 -7.47 14.85 -6.52
C ALA A 31 -6.35 13.80 -6.43
N SER A 32 -6.35 12.98 -5.37
CA SER A 32 -5.37 11.91 -5.21
C SER A 32 -5.41 10.87 -6.33
N LEU A 33 -6.60 10.46 -6.78
CA LEU A 33 -6.74 9.52 -7.90
C LEU A 33 -6.23 10.10 -9.23
N ILE A 34 -6.46 11.38 -9.48
CA ILE A 34 -5.93 12.08 -10.67
C ILE A 34 -4.42 12.14 -10.61
N ASP A 35 -3.85 12.52 -9.47
CA ASP A 35 -2.41 12.63 -9.27
C ASP A 35 -1.70 11.28 -9.40
N GLU A 36 -2.25 10.21 -8.78
CA GLU A 36 -1.75 8.86 -8.91
C GLU A 36 -1.76 8.39 -10.38
N GLY A 37 -2.84 8.70 -11.12
CA GLY A 37 -2.95 8.45 -12.56
C GLY A 37 -1.89 9.21 -13.38
N THR A 38 -1.67 10.49 -13.06
CA THR A 38 -0.68 11.35 -13.75
C THR A 38 0.74 10.79 -13.61
N VAL A 39 1.11 10.29 -12.42
CA VAL A 39 2.42 9.66 -12.21
C VAL A 39 2.58 8.41 -13.10
N ILE A 40 1.57 7.56 -13.19
CA ILE A 40 1.63 6.34 -14.01
C ILE A 40 1.67 6.70 -15.50
N ASP A 41 0.83 7.63 -15.94
CA ASP A 41 0.77 8.06 -17.35
C ASP A 41 2.11 8.67 -17.79
N PHE A 42 2.78 9.45 -16.93
CA PHE A 42 4.15 9.88 -17.17
C PHE A 42 5.11 8.69 -17.32
N LEU A 43 5.11 7.75 -16.40
CA LEU A 43 6.01 6.59 -16.46
C LEU A 43 5.85 5.79 -17.76
N LEU A 44 4.63 5.73 -18.30
CA LEU A 44 4.33 5.08 -19.58
C LEU A 44 4.89 5.82 -20.80
N THR A 45 5.33 7.08 -20.66
CA THR A 45 6.04 7.82 -21.71
C THR A 45 7.55 7.63 -21.69
N THR A 46 8.09 7.02 -20.63
CA THR A 46 9.52 6.81 -20.45
C THR A 46 10.01 5.51 -21.13
N ASN A 47 11.32 5.32 -21.14
CA ASN A 47 11.93 4.04 -21.57
C ASN A 47 11.60 2.86 -20.62
N LEU A 48 11.02 3.12 -19.46
CA LEU A 48 10.56 2.11 -18.51
C LEU A 48 9.17 1.55 -18.86
N SER A 49 8.46 2.17 -19.80
CA SER A 49 7.09 1.77 -20.20
C SER A 49 6.94 0.30 -20.56
N LYS A 50 7.94 -0.31 -21.17
CA LYS A 50 7.95 -1.73 -21.53
C LYS A 50 7.97 -2.69 -20.32
N TYR A 51 8.29 -2.18 -19.14
CA TYR A 51 8.29 -2.93 -17.88
C TYR A 51 7.06 -2.62 -16.99
N ILE A 52 6.20 -1.68 -17.40
CA ILE A 52 5.10 -1.17 -16.58
C ILE A 52 3.77 -1.53 -17.22
N THR A 53 2.91 -2.18 -16.44
CA THR A 53 1.51 -2.43 -16.79
C THR A 53 0.62 -1.66 -15.83
N LYS A 54 -0.16 -0.70 -16.34
CA LYS A 54 -1.16 0.02 -15.57
C LYS A 54 -2.34 -0.91 -15.24
N ASN A 55 -2.68 -1.01 -14.00
CA ASN A 55 -3.82 -1.81 -13.55
C ASN A 55 -5.14 -1.09 -13.86
N LYS A 56 -6.21 -1.88 -13.99
CA LYS A 56 -7.56 -1.35 -14.12
C LYS A 56 -8.06 -0.79 -12.79
N ALA A 57 -8.99 0.14 -12.85
CA ALA A 57 -9.65 0.66 -11.66
C ALA A 57 -10.24 -0.48 -10.81
N ARG A 58 -9.96 -0.47 -9.51
CA ARG A 58 -10.36 -1.45 -8.49
C ARG A 58 -9.55 -2.75 -8.44
N GLU A 59 -8.52 -2.90 -9.24
CA GLU A 59 -7.48 -3.91 -9.00
C GLU A 59 -6.64 -3.50 -7.77
N PHE A 60 -5.99 -4.47 -7.12
CA PHE A 60 -5.10 -4.11 -6.02
C PHE A 60 -3.75 -3.66 -6.58
N GLY A 61 -3.24 -2.54 -6.05
CA GLY A 61 -2.12 -1.83 -6.66
C GLY A 61 -2.54 -1.03 -7.90
N ASP A 62 -1.76 -0.03 -8.23
CA ASP A 62 -2.06 0.88 -9.33
C ASP A 62 -1.32 0.45 -10.61
N MET A 63 -0.20 -0.26 -10.45
CA MET A 63 0.57 -0.82 -11.55
C MET A 63 1.33 -2.09 -11.13
N ILE A 64 1.72 -2.86 -12.13
CA ILE A 64 2.67 -3.96 -12.02
C ILE A 64 3.95 -3.56 -12.73
N VAL A 65 5.08 -3.75 -12.07
CA VAL A 65 6.41 -3.51 -12.62
C VAL A 65 7.11 -4.84 -12.81
N LEU A 66 7.48 -5.17 -14.06
CA LEU A 66 8.26 -6.36 -14.42
C LEU A 66 9.75 -6.05 -14.20
N ASP A 67 10.47 -6.92 -13.50
CA ASP A 67 11.91 -6.75 -13.31
C ASP A 67 12.69 -6.96 -14.62
N TYR A 68 13.92 -6.53 -14.65
CA TYR A 68 14.83 -6.69 -15.79
C TYR A 68 15.11 -8.15 -16.15
N ASP A 69 14.86 -9.08 -15.24
CA ASP A 69 14.93 -10.53 -15.49
C ASP A 69 13.77 -11.05 -16.37
N GLY A 70 12.76 -10.22 -16.64
CA GLY A 70 11.59 -10.57 -17.45
C GLY A 70 10.64 -11.58 -16.78
N LYS A 71 10.82 -11.85 -15.48
CA LYS A 71 10.05 -12.88 -14.75
C LYS A 71 9.45 -12.36 -13.44
N THR A 72 10.24 -11.64 -12.65
CA THR A 72 9.80 -11.14 -11.34
C THR A 72 8.88 -9.94 -11.53
N GLN A 73 7.73 -9.96 -10.86
CA GLN A 73 6.73 -8.90 -10.91
C GLN A 73 6.58 -8.25 -9.53
N TYR A 74 6.50 -6.93 -9.53
CA TYR A 74 6.27 -6.14 -8.33
C TYR A 74 4.93 -5.42 -8.43
N VAL A 75 4.08 -5.60 -7.44
CA VAL A 75 2.82 -4.86 -7.32
C VAL A 75 3.11 -3.54 -6.61
N VAL A 76 2.78 -2.45 -7.28
CA VAL A 76 3.10 -1.09 -6.82
C VAL A 76 1.83 -0.28 -6.66
N ASN A 77 1.74 0.42 -5.55
CA ASN A 77 0.70 1.40 -5.27
C ASN A 77 1.34 2.80 -5.24
N ILE A 78 0.83 3.69 -6.05
CA ILE A 78 1.24 5.10 -6.04
C ILE A 78 0.46 5.82 -4.96
N LYS A 79 1.13 6.68 -4.22
CA LYS A 79 0.52 7.58 -3.25
C LYS A 79 1.03 9.00 -3.46
N THR A 80 0.14 9.95 -3.32
CA THR A 80 0.50 11.35 -3.24
C THR A 80 0.08 11.89 -1.89
N SER A 81 0.96 12.61 -1.20
CA SER A 81 0.72 13.00 0.19
C SER A 81 1.26 14.39 0.49
N ILE A 82 0.47 15.20 1.21
CA ILE A 82 0.90 16.48 1.82
C ILE A 82 1.58 16.27 3.18
N GLY A 83 1.91 15.03 3.53
CA GLY A 83 2.48 14.65 4.83
C GLY A 83 1.45 14.33 5.90
N SER A 84 0.16 14.17 5.54
CA SER A 84 -0.86 13.54 6.38
C SER A 84 -0.78 12.02 6.28
N SER A 85 -1.46 11.31 7.20
CA SER A 85 -1.57 9.85 7.11
C SER A 85 -2.51 9.47 5.97
N ASP A 86 -2.04 8.65 5.06
CA ASP A 86 -2.86 8.15 3.95
C ASP A 86 -3.49 6.80 4.23
N ASN A 87 -4.63 6.55 3.60
CA ASN A 87 -5.30 5.25 3.60
C ASN A 87 -4.50 4.28 2.73
N ALA A 88 -3.44 3.77 3.29
CA ALA A 88 -2.39 3.16 2.51
C ALA A 88 -2.71 1.79 1.95
N THR A 89 -3.69 1.05 2.48
CA THR A 89 -3.54 -0.37 2.26
C THR A 89 -4.82 -1.09 1.92
N SER A 90 -4.74 -1.88 0.88
CA SER A 90 -5.75 -2.89 0.62
C SER A 90 -5.41 -4.17 1.39
N LYS A 91 -6.42 -4.86 1.93
CA LYS A 91 -6.29 -6.21 2.49
C LYS A 91 -5.58 -7.16 1.52
N ILE A 92 -5.87 -7.00 0.25
CA ILE A 92 -5.33 -7.83 -0.83
C ILE A 92 -3.83 -7.58 -1.01
N GLY A 93 -3.36 -6.35 -0.90
CA GLY A 93 -1.93 -6.03 -0.94
C GLY A 93 -1.14 -6.71 0.18
N PHE A 94 -1.67 -6.71 1.41
CA PHE A 94 -1.04 -7.46 2.50
C PHE A 94 -1.09 -8.96 2.29
N LEU A 95 -2.25 -9.48 1.83
CA LEU A 95 -2.35 -10.90 1.51
C LEU A 95 -1.29 -11.30 0.48
N TYR A 96 -1.13 -10.50 -0.58
CA TYR A 96 -0.08 -10.74 -1.56
C TYR A 96 1.32 -10.73 -0.94
N ALA A 97 1.65 -9.73 -0.12
CA ALA A 97 2.99 -9.59 0.46
C ALA A 97 3.37 -10.70 1.45
N PHE A 98 2.39 -11.28 2.16
CA PHE A 98 2.63 -12.16 3.30
C PHE A 98 2.17 -13.61 3.12
N THR A 99 1.78 -14.00 1.90
CA THR A 99 1.34 -15.37 1.62
C THR A 99 2.03 -15.94 0.38
N ASP A 100 1.88 -17.24 0.16
CA ASP A 100 2.35 -17.91 -1.07
C ASP A 100 1.43 -17.67 -2.28
N MET A 101 0.28 -17.01 -2.08
CA MET A 101 -0.70 -16.77 -3.16
C MET A 101 -0.10 -15.97 -4.30
N LYS A 102 -0.32 -16.44 -5.53
CA LYS A 102 0.14 -15.75 -6.74
C LYS A 102 -0.80 -14.58 -7.11
N LEU A 103 -0.34 -13.74 -8.03
CA LEU A 103 -1.08 -12.55 -8.47
C LEU A 103 -2.46 -12.91 -9.04
N GLU A 104 -2.53 -13.94 -9.86
CA GLU A 104 -3.76 -14.44 -10.47
C GLU A 104 -4.75 -15.11 -9.51
N GLU A 105 -4.28 -15.47 -8.31
CA GLU A 105 -5.12 -16.04 -7.24
C GLU A 105 -5.75 -14.97 -6.36
N MET A 106 -5.34 -13.69 -6.52
CA MET A 106 -5.80 -12.62 -5.65
C MET A 106 -7.29 -12.33 -5.88
N PRO A 107 -8.12 -12.34 -4.83
CA PRO A 107 -9.54 -12.04 -4.95
C PRO A 107 -9.76 -10.55 -5.21
N GLY A 108 -10.74 -10.20 -6.03
CA GLY A 108 -11.10 -8.80 -6.28
C GLY A 108 -11.71 -8.09 -5.06
N ARG A 109 -12.33 -8.83 -4.15
CA ARG A 109 -12.91 -8.33 -2.88
C ARG A 109 -12.76 -9.36 -1.78
N MET A 110 -12.61 -8.88 -0.53
CA MET A 110 -12.44 -9.76 0.61
C MET A 110 -13.02 -9.13 1.89
N ASN A 111 -13.77 -9.95 2.65
CA ASN A 111 -14.17 -9.59 4.00
C ASN A 111 -13.07 -9.91 5.02
N TRP A 112 -13.24 -9.45 6.25
CA TRP A 112 -12.25 -9.62 7.32
C TRP A 112 -12.02 -11.07 7.74
N PRO A 113 -13.06 -11.89 7.97
CA PRO A 113 -12.86 -13.29 8.35
C PRO A 113 -12.04 -14.05 7.31
N LYS A 114 -12.36 -13.89 6.03
CA LYS A 114 -11.62 -14.56 4.95
C LYS A 114 -10.17 -14.07 4.81
N PHE A 115 -9.95 -12.76 5.04
CA PHE A 115 -8.59 -12.21 5.07
C PHE A 115 -7.76 -12.82 6.21
N LEU A 116 -8.29 -12.85 7.44
CA LEU A 116 -7.59 -13.40 8.60
C LEU A 116 -7.32 -14.91 8.46
N GLU A 117 -8.26 -15.64 7.87
CA GLU A 117 -8.09 -17.06 7.52
C GLU A 117 -6.92 -17.24 6.55
N LEU A 118 -6.94 -16.52 5.42
CA LEU A 118 -5.96 -16.70 4.36
C LEU A 118 -4.56 -16.21 4.73
N ILE A 119 -4.45 -15.05 5.39
CA ILE A 119 -3.13 -14.53 5.78
C ILE A 119 -2.45 -15.45 6.82
N LYS A 120 -3.22 -16.19 7.58
CA LYS A 120 -2.72 -17.19 8.54
C LYS A 120 -2.42 -18.54 7.88
N SER A 121 -3.38 -19.08 7.12
CA SER A 121 -3.29 -20.43 6.55
C SER A 121 -2.31 -20.53 5.38
N ARG A 122 -2.10 -19.41 4.66
CA ARG A 122 -1.21 -19.30 3.49
C ARG A 122 0.06 -18.49 3.79
N LYS A 123 0.36 -18.24 5.08
CA LYS A 123 1.57 -17.52 5.51
C LYS A 123 2.83 -18.12 4.88
N ALA A 124 3.61 -17.30 4.15
CA ALA A 124 4.84 -17.73 3.51
C ALA A 124 5.78 -16.55 3.24
N ASP A 125 7.05 -16.73 3.54
CA ASP A 125 8.09 -15.78 3.12
C ASP A 125 8.60 -16.15 1.73
N ILE A 126 8.15 -15.42 0.74
CA ILE A 126 8.58 -15.58 -0.65
C ILE A 126 9.65 -14.51 -0.95
N PRO A 127 10.87 -14.90 -1.34
CA PRO A 127 11.93 -13.95 -1.66
C PRO A 127 11.49 -12.92 -2.71
N ASN A 128 11.81 -11.66 -2.45
CA ASN A 128 11.50 -10.51 -3.32
C ASN A 128 10.01 -10.20 -3.51
N LYS A 129 9.11 -10.96 -2.91
CA LYS A 129 7.67 -10.71 -2.96
C LYS A 129 7.29 -9.72 -1.87
N ASP A 130 6.75 -8.57 -2.28
CA ASP A 130 6.26 -7.52 -1.39
C ASP A 130 5.19 -6.69 -2.10
N TYR A 131 4.43 -5.91 -1.34
CA TYR A 131 3.52 -4.90 -1.84
C TYR A 131 4.18 -3.54 -1.67
N TRP A 132 4.51 -2.90 -2.79
CA TRP A 132 5.32 -1.70 -2.83
C TRP A 132 4.49 -0.44 -2.86
N PHE A 133 4.98 0.59 -2.20
CA PHE A 133 4.41 1.93 -2.22
C PHE A 133 5.45 2.89 -2.76
N ILE A 134 5.05 3.74 -3.72
CA ILE A 134 5.80 4.92 -4.13
C ILE A 134 4.98 6.13 -3.72
N CYS A 135 5.51 6.94 -2.81
CA CYS A 135 4.85 8.13 -2.30
C CYS A 135 5.54 9.37 -2.83
N VAL A 136 4.79 10.23 -3.51
CA VAL A 136 5.23 11.53 -4.01
C VAL A 136 4.73 12.61 -3.07
N ASP A 137 5.60 13.50 -2.60
CA ASP A 137 5.23 14.64 -1.77
C ASP A 137 4.55 15.71 -2.63
N LYS A 138 3.32 16.10 -2.28
CA LYS A 138 2.57 17.14 -3.02
C LYS A 138 3.20 18.54 -2.92
N ASN A 139 3.93 18.80 -1.84
CA ASN A 139 4.61 20.08 -1.65
C ASN A 139 5.95 20.14 -2.40
N ASP A 140 6.57 19.00 -2.64
CA ASP A 140 7.82 18.88 -3.39
C ASP A 140 7.83 17.54 -4.13
N SER A 141 7.42 17.54 -5.38
CA SER A 141 7.34 16.33 -6.22
C SER A 141 8.70 15.69 -6.54
N SER A 142 9.80 16.36 -6.23
CA SER A 142 11.13 15.73 -6.25
C SER A 142 11.40 14.85 -5.02
N ASN A 143 10.59 15.00 -3.97
CA ASN A 143 10.67 14.16 -2.77
C ASN A 143 9.80 12.91 -2.96
N VAL A 144 10.41 11.85 -3.46
CA VAL A 144 9.76 10.57 -3.74
C VAL A 144 10.33 9.49 -2.84
N THR A 145 9.46 8.81 -2.10
CA THR A 145 9.82 7.73 -1.17
C THR A 145 9.28 6.40 -1.67
N ILE A 146 10.12 5.37 -1.70
CA ILE A 146 9.69 3.99 -1.98
C ILE A 146 9.83 3.11 -0.75
N ARG A 147 8.81 2.26 -0.50
CA ARG A 147 8.80 1.28 0.59
C ARG A 147 8.03 0.02 0.19
N GLY A 148 8.57 -1.14 0.54
CA GLY A 148 7.77 -2.36 0.62
C GLY A 148 6.97 -2.41 1.92
N ALA A 149 5.85 -3.10 1.95
CA ALA A 149 5.03 -3.27 3.15
C ALA A 149 5.85 -3.85 4.33
N LYS A 150 6.82 -4.71 4.02
CA LYS A 150 7.74 -5.30 5.01
C LYS A 150 8.80 -4.30 5.52
N GLN A 151 8.91 -3.11 4.94
CA GLN A 151 9.96 -2.12 5.24
C GLN A 151 9.44 -0.85 5.92
N ILE A 152 8.15 -0.75 6.17
CA ILE A 152 7.52 0.44 6.75
C ILE A 152 7.73 0.48 8.26
N ASN A 153 8.18 1.64 8.75
CA ASN A 153 8.39 1.92 10.18
C ASN A 153 7.11 2.42 10.86
N CYS A 154 6.36 3.27 10.17
CA CYS A 154 5.35 4.14 10.78
C CYS A 154 3.94 3.76 10.36
N TRP A 155 3.45 2.62 10.87
CA TRP A 155 2.07 2.22 10.74
C TRP A 155 1.17 2.93 11.74
N LYS A 156 -0.05 3.24 11.32
CA LYS A 156 -1.06 3.91 12.14
C LYS A 156 -2.40 3.17 12.03
N GLU A 157 -3.03 2.91 13.16
CA GLU A 157 -4.33 2.26 13.20
C GLU A 157 -5.44 3.20 12.75
N ASN A 158 -6.34 2.67 11.92
CA ASN A 158 -7.54 3.35 11.47
C ASN A 158 -8.79 2.65 12.03
N ALA A 159 -9.73 3.43 12.54
CA ALA A 159 -11.02 2.91 13.01
C ALA A 159 -12.03 2.64 11.88
N ASN A 160 -11.70 3.00 10.64
CA ASN A 160 -12.57 2.71 9.49
C ASN A 160 -12.44 1.24 9.08
N PRO A 161 -13.54 0.46 9.04
CA PRO A 161 -13.50 -0.96 8.73
C PRO A 161 -13.09 -1.27 7.28
N SER A 162 -13.20 -0.33 6.37
CA SER A 162 -12.77 -0.50 4.98
C SER A 162 -11.28 -0.26 4.77
N ASN A 163 -10.65 0.53 5.65
CA ASN A 163 -9.25 0.93 5.56
C ASN A 163 -8.50 0.44 6.82
N MET A 164 -7.57 -0.45 6.62
CA MET A 164 -6.91 -1.18 7.70
C MET A 164 -5.85 -0.37 8.42
N LEU A 165 -4.68 -0.33 7.83
CA LEU A 165 -3.55 0.43 8.34
C LEU A 165 -3.28 1.62 7.42
N GLN A 166 -2.87 2.70 8.02
CA GLN A 166 -2.37 3.88 7.31
C GLN A 166 -0.86 3.95 7.48
N ILE A 167 -0.17 4.52 6.51
CA ILE A 167 1.24 4.87 6.63
C ILE A 167 1.31 6.35 7.03
N ASP A 168 2.03 6.65 8.11
CA ASP A 168 2.35 8.03 8.46
C ASP A 168 3.51 8.52 7.58
N TRP A 169 3.20 8.97 6.36
CA TRP A 169 4.20 9.40 5.38
C TRP A 169 5.05 10.57 5.88
N LYS A 170 4.51 11.42 6.75
CA LYS A 170 5.28 12.53 7.35
C LYS A 170 6.50 12.01 8.12
N LYS A 171 6.34 10.91 8.82
CA LYS A 171 7.42 10.27 9.57
C LYS A 171 8.20 9.28 8.71
N GLU A 172 7.51 8.51 7.89
CA GLU A 172 8.11 7.44 7.11
C GLU A 172 9.16 7.95 6.12
N LYS A 173 8.90 9.07 5.44
CA LYS A 173 9.80 9.61 4.42
C LYS A 173 11.14 10.11 4.92
N VAL A 174 11.28 10.40 6.23
CA VAL A 174 12.54 10.86 6.84
C VAL A 174 13.32 9.72 7.49
N LEU A 175 12.78 8.52 7.52
CA LEU A 175 13.42 7.33 8.08
C LEU A 175 14.00 6.45 6.96
N PRO A 176 15.09 5.71 7.24
CA PRO A 176 15.52 4.65 6.32
C PRO A 176 14.46 3.52 6.28
N PRO A 177 14.45 2.70 5.20
CA PRO A 177 13.64 1.49 5.18
C PRO A 177 13.92 0.63 6.42
N LYS A 178 12.85 0.15 7.07
CA LYS A 178 12.98 -0.71 8.25
C LYS A 178 13.66 -2.03 7.85
N ILE A 179 14.67 -2.41 8.61
CA ILE A 179 15.32 -3.71 8.49
C ILE A 179 14.70 -4.61 9.55
N GLN A 180 13.98 -5.63 9.12
CA GLN A 180 13.33 -6.60 9.99
C GLN A 180 13.16 -7.94 9.27
N THR A 181 12.96 -8.99 10.04
CA THR A 181 12.64 -10.31 9.50
C THR A 181 11.22 -10.34 8.95
N TYR A 182 10.91 -11.36 8.15
CA TYR A 182 9.56 -11.58 7.65
C TYR A 182 8.54 -11.75 8.81
N ASP A 183 8.89 -12.53 9.85
CA ASP A 183 8.01 -12.77 10.99
C ASP A 183 7.73 -11.49 11.78
N GLU A 184 8.73 -10.67 12.03
CA GLU A 184 8.56 -9.36 12.67
C GLU A 184 7.63 -8.44 11.85
N ALA A 185 7.81 -8.41 10.52
CA ALA A 185 6.95 -7.63 9.63
C ALA A 185 5.51 -8.17 9.64
N TYR A 186 5.35 -9.48 9.56
CA TYR A 186 4.05 -10.15 9.62
C TYR A 186 3.31 -9.82 10.92
N ASP A 187 3.97 -9.95 12.06
CA ASP A 187 3.38 -9.69 13.38
C ASP A 187 2.98 -8.22 13.53
N VAL A 188 3.79 -7.28 13.04
CA VAL A 188 3.44 -5.85 13.04
C VAL A 188 2.15 -5.61 12.26
N ILE A 189 2.04 -6.19 11.06
CA ILE A 189 0.88 -6.00 10.19
C ILE A 189 -0.36 -6.67 10.79
N VAL A 190 -0.29 -7.94 11.17
CA VAL A 190 -1.45 -8.68 11.70
C VAL A 190 -1.94 -8.05 13.01
N ASN A 191 -1.05 -7.73 13.93
CA ASN A 191 -1.41 -7.08 15.19
C ASN A 191 -1.96 -5.66 14.94
N GLY A 192 -1.40 -4.91 14.00
CA GLY A 192 -1.91 -3.60 13.60
C GLY A 192 -3.34 -3.68 13.05
N ILE A 193 -3.62 -4.68 12.22
CA ILE A 193 -4.95 -4.95 11.67
C ILE A 193 -5.95 -5.31 12.78
N LEU A 194 -5.55 -6.20 13.69
CA LEU A 194 -6.40 -6.57 14.84
C LEU A 194 -6.72 -5.34 15.69
N ARG A 195 -5.74 -4.46 15.93
CA ARG A 195 -5.98 -3.19 16.63
C ARG A 195 -6.94 -2.27 15.88
N CYS A 196 -6.87 -2.21 14.54
CA CYS A 196 -7.85 -1.46 13.74
C CYS A 196 -9.27 -2.00 13.94
N ILE A 197 -9.44 -3.33 13.94
CA ILE A 197 -10.74 -3.99 14.15
C ILE A 197 -11.26 -3.68 15.56
N LEU A 198 -10.43 -3.85 16.59
CA LEU A 198 -10.78 -3.54 17.98
C LEU A 198 -11.17 -2.08 18.15
N LYS A 199 -10.41 -1.16 17.56
CA LYS A 199 -10.70 0.28 17.61
C LYS A 199 -12.03 0.62 16.94
N PHE A 200 -12.35 -0.04 15.82
CA PHE A 200 -13.65 0.09 15.18
C PHE A 200 -14.78 -0.42 16.08
N VAL A 201 -14.66 -1.64 16.64
CA VAL A 201 -15.64 -2.22 17.55
C VAL A 201 -15.81 -1.34 18.80
N TYR A 202 -14.71 -0.83 19.33
CA TYR A 202 -14.75 0.06 20.50
C TYR A 202 -15.53 1.37 20.24
N ASN A 203 -15.47 1.89 19.03
CA ASN A 203 -16.16 3.13 18.63
C ASN A 203 -17.64 2.90 18.21
N LEU A 204 -18.11 1.65 18.17
CA LEU A 204 -19.53 1.37 17.89
C LEU A 204 -20.43 1.95 19.00
N PRO A 205 -21.66 2.39 18.67
CA PRO A 205 -22.68 2.72 19.65
C PRO A 205 -22.89 1.57 20.64
N LYS A 206 -23.25 1.88 21.89
CA LYS A 206 -23.40 0.90 22.98
C LYS A 206 -24.34 -0.24 22.58
N GLU A 207 -25.48 0.07 21.97
CA GLU A 207 -26.48 -0.88 21.50
C GLU A 207 -25.94 -1.93 20.49
N TRP A 208 -24.97 -1.54 19.65
CA TRP A 208 -24.30 -2.42 18.72
C TRP A 208 -23.24 -3.28 19.41
N LYS A 209 -22.57 -2.73 20.42
CA LYS A 209 -21.59 -3.49 21.23
C LYS A 209 -22.28 -4.61 22.00
N ASP A 210 -23.44 -4.33 22.56
CA ASP A 210 -24.22 -5.31 23.32
C ASP A 210 -24.69 -6.44 22.38
N LYS A 211 -25.20 -6.12 21.18
CA LYS A 211 -25.54 -7.13 20.15
C LYS A 211 -24.34 -8.01 19.74
N VAL A 212 -23.16 -7.41 19.55
CA VAL A 212 -21.94 -8.17 19.22
C VAL A 212 -21.57 -9.13 20.35
N ARG A 213 -21.70 -8.71 21.63
CA ARG A 213 -21.43 -9.56 22.81
C ARG A 213 -22.42 -10.71 22.95
N GLU A 214 -23.67 -10.50 22.59
CA GLU A 214 -24.71 -11.55 22.61
C GLU A 214 -24.53 -12.58 21.49
N THR A 215 -23.76 -12.26 20.44
CA THR A 215 -23.56 -13.09 19.26
C THR A 215 -22.25 -13.90 19.30
N LEU A 216 -21.32 -13.54 20.20
CA LEU A 216 -20.03 -14.21 20.45
C LEU A 216 -20.14 -15.17 21.63
#